data_f218409fbbabadcd08c065a7bf72e28e
#
_entry.id   f218409fbbabadcd08c065a7bf72e28e
#
_cell.length_a   1.000
_cell.length_b   1.000
_cell.length_c   1.000
_cell.angle_alpha   90.00
_cell.angle_beta   90.00
_cell.angle_gamma   90.00
#
_symmetry.space_group_name_H-M   'P 1'
#
loop_
_entity.id
_entity.type
_entity.pdbx_description
1 polymer ?
#
loop_
_entity_poly.entity_id
_entity_poly.type
_entity_poly.pdbx_seq_one_letter_code
_entity_poly.pdbx_strand_id
1 'polypeptide(L)'
;MKYDIRSQQQHMTFGPSNSSKATKHSVTPKVDTTVRAKRLMKEFREVQKSQNEQNRKMFSVELIDDNLFEWHCRVYSVGIDPESSLAQDMLELQVSSILLHLIFPDNFPFAPPFMRVVEPRIEKGFVMEGGAICLELLTPRGWASAYTIEAILMQFVASLVKGQGRICRKKKVSREFNRKTAEEAFRSLVKTHDKYGWITPSPSDG
;
A
#
# COMPACT_ATOMS: atom_id res chain seq x y z
N MET A 1 -24.85 23.98 -77.12
CA MET A 1 -25.84 24.97 -76.66
C MET A 1 -25.25 25.73 -75.48
N LYS A 2 -25.09 27.01 -75.74
CA LYS A 2 -24.67 28.03 -74.77
C LYS A 2 -25.71 28.20 -73.68
N TYR A 3 -25.32 28.40 -72.41
CA TYR A 3 -25.93 29.42 -71.57
C TYR A 3 -24.95 29.86 -70.50
N ASP A 4 -24.59 31.06 -70.60
CA ASP A 4 -23.87 31.96 -69.71
C ASP A 4 -24.89 32.59 -68.73
N ILE A 5 -24.61 32.68 -67.46
CA ILE A 5 -25.23 33.63 -66.56
C ILE A 5 -24.22 34.10 -65.49
N ARG A 6 -24.01 35.40 -65.57
CA ARG A 6 -23.22 36.31 -64.73
C ARG A 6 -23.67 36.38 -63.26
N SER A 7 -22.65 36.57 -62.43
CA SER A 7 -22.55 37.60 -61.39
C SER A 7 -23.58 37.68 -60.27
N GLN A 8 -23.14 37.47 -59.09
CA GLN A 8 -23.28 38.45 -58.00
C GLN A 8 -22.19 38.34 -56.98
N GLN A 9 -21.30 39.34 -56.91
CA GLN A 9 -20.40 39.61 -55.82
C GLN A 9 -21.21 40.13 -54.64
N GLN A 10 -21.12 39.42 -53.47
CA GLN A 10 -21.46 40.04 -52.21
C GLN A 10 -20.24 40.06 -51.35
N HIS A 11 -19.78 41.28 -51.03
CA HIS A 11 -18.76 41.60 -50.05
C HIS A 11 -19.18 41.08 -48.69
N MET A 12 -18.42 40.12 -48.13
CA MET A 12 -18.43 39.84 -46.71
C MET A 12 -17.14 40.35 -46.09
N THR A 13 -17.27 41.34 -45.23
CA THR A 13 -16.24 41.91 -44.39
C THR A 13 -15.83 40.91 -43.34
N PHE A 14 -14.54 40.52 -43.33
CA PHE A 14 -13.94 39.75 -42.26
C PHE A 14 -13.73 40.65 -41.04
N GLY A 15 -14.47 40.38 -39.97
CA GLY A 15 -14.17 40.88 -38.62
C GLY A 15 -13.00 40.11 -38.01
N PRO A 16 -12.23 40.74 -37.11
CA PRO A 16 -11.02 40.11 -36.55
C PRO A 16 -11.40 38.93 -35.61
N SER A 17 -10.85 37.77 -35.90
CA SER A 17 -10.95 36.58 -35.06
C SER A 17 -10.21 36.81 -33.73
N ASN A 18 -10.98 36.89 -32.63
CA ASN A 18 -10.45 36.85 -31.29
C ASN A 18 -9.86 35.46 -31.04
N SER A 19 -8.52 35.34 -31.09
CA SER A 19 -7.82 34.19 -30.60
C SER A 19 -7.88 34.18 -29.07
N SER A 20 -8.80 33.40 -28.51
CA SER A 20 -8.83 33.11 -27.10
C SER A 20 -7.56 32.32 -26.74
N LYS A 21 -6.59 32.99 -26.13
CA LYS A 21 -5.46 32.35 -25.45
C LYS A 21 -6.01 31.45 -24.33
N ALA A 22 -5.95 30.14 -24.57
CA ALA A 22 -6.18 29.16 -23.52
C ALA A 22 -5.04 29.29 -22.49
N THR A 23 -5.31 29.98 -21.41
CA THR A 23 -4.44 30.01 -20.21
C THR A 23 -4.40 28.61 -19.63
N LYS A 24 -3.31 27.89 -19.88
CA LYS A 24 -2.98 26.68 -19.12
C LYS A 24 -2.74 27.10 -17.69
N HIS A 25 -3.74 26.98 -16.84
CA HIS A 25 -3.54 27.02 -15.40
C HIS A 25 -2.71 25.80 -15.01
N SER A 26 -1.43 26.00 -14.80
CA SER A 26 -0.60 25.04 -14.09
C SER A 26 -1.08 25.00 -12.64
N VAL A 27 -1.92 24.03 -12.32
CA VAL A 27 -2.30 23.75 -10.93
C VAL A 27 -1.06 23.16 -10.26
N THR A 28 -0.28 24.01 -9.60
CA THR A 28 0.75 23.55 -8.68
C THR A 28 0.04 22.81 -7.56
N PRO A 29 0.36 21.53 -7.30
CA PRO A 29 -0.29 20.79 -6.23
C PRO A 29 -0.03 21.53 -4.90
N LYS A 30 -1.10 21.86 -4.17
CA LYS A 30 -0.99 22.42 -2.82
C LYS A 30 -0.30 21.36 -1.94
N VAL A 31 0.86 21.71 -1.38
CA VAL A 31 1.54 20.83 -0.42
C VAL A 31 0.63 20.65 0.80
N ASP A 32 0.25 19.40 1.09
CA ASP A 32 -0.49 19.08 2.31
C ASP A 32 0.42 19.27 3.52
N THR A 33 0.07 20.25 4.38
CA THR A 33 0.84 20.63 5.58
C THR A 33 0.25 20.06 6.87
N THR A 34 -0.70 19.15 6.78
CA THR A 34 -1.32 18.52 7.93
C THR A 34 -0.30 17.74 8.79
N VAL A 35 -0.66 17.44 10.04
CA VAL A 35 0.14 16.60 10.94
C VAL A 35 0.39 15.23 10.29
N ARG A 36 -0.64 14.67 9.64
CA ARG A 36 -0.59 13.41 8.89
C ARG A 36 0.46 13.46 7.78
N ALA A 37 0.38 14.45 6.90
CA ALA A 37 1.30 14.59 5.79
C ALA A 37 2.74 14.81 6.24
N LYS A 38 2.97 15.69 7.22
CA LYS A 38 4.31 15.94 7.77
C LYS A 38 4.92 14.67 8.37
N ARG A 39 4.12 13.91 9.14
CA ARG A 39 4.59 12.65 9.72
C ARG A 39 4.92 11.64 8.62
N LEU A 40 4.06 11.45 7.63
CA LEU A 40 4.28 10.48 6.55
C LEU A 40 5.46 10.85 5.66
N MET A 41 5.66 12.12 5.35
CA MET A 41 6.85 12.58 4.63
C MET A 41 8.14 12.28 5.40
N LYS A 42 8.13 12.43 6.73
CA LYS A 42 9.27 12.07 7.57
C LYS A 42 9.52 10.56 7.53
N GLU A 43 8.51 9.74 7.83
CA GLU A 43 8.60 8.28 7.82
C GLU A 43 9.11 7.75 6.47
N PHE A 44 8.55 8.26 5.37
CA PHE A 44 8.94 7.85 4.02
C PHE A 44 10.42 8.10 3.75
N ARG A 45 10.92 9.29 4.11
CA ARG A 45 12.35 9.63 3.96
C ARG A 45 13.25 8.77 4.84
N GLU A 46 12.84 8.49 6.06
CA GLU A 46 13.60 7.68 7.01
C GLU A 46 13.75 6.24 6.52
N VAL A 47 12.65 5.61 6.05
CA VAL A 47 12.73 4.27 5.46
C VAL A 47 13.57 4.28 4.19
N GLN A 48 13.45 5.30 3.32
CA GLN A 48 14.30 5.40 2.13
C GLN A 48 15.79 5.59 2.48
N LYS A 49 16.09 6.36 3.50
CA LYS A 49 17.48 6.56 3.98
C LYS A 49 18.07 5.26 4.50
N SER A 50 17.35 4.56 5.37
CA SER A 50 17.73 3.25 5.90
C SER A 50 18.02 2.23 4.79
N GLN A 51 17.27 2.27 3.67
CA GLN A 51 17.51 1.43 2.51
C GLN A 51 18.85 1.69 1.81
N ASN A 52 19.33 2.93 1.81
CA ASN A 52 20.52 3.34 1.10
C ASN A 52 21.80 3.15 1.94
N GLU A 53 21.69 3.21 3.27
CA GLU A 53 22.81 3.12 4.21
C GLU A 53 23.19 1.66 4.56
N GLN A 54 22.26 0.72 4.41
CA GLN A 54 22.51 -0.69 4.70
C GLN A 54 22.99 -1.43 3.44
N ASN A 55 24.13 -2.12 3.54
CA ASN A 55 24.62 -3.02 2.48
C ASN A 55 23.65 -4.17 2.13
N ARG A 56 22.53 -4.30 2.88
CA ARG A 56 21.45 -5.24 2.65
C ARG A 56 20.12 -4.52 2.76
N LYS A 57 19.49 -4.31 1.62
CA LYS A 57 18.16 -3.70 1.54
C LYS A 57 17.10 -4.66 2.08
N MET A 58 16.67 -4.45 3.33
CA MET A 58 15.62 -5.27 3.96
C MET A 58 14.22 -4.88 3.50
N PHE A 59 13.98 -3.59 3.30
CA PHE A 59 12.69 -3.03 2.91
C PHE A 59 12.84 -2.05 1.74
N SER A 60 11.76 -1.83 1.00
CA SER A 60 11.60 -0.65 0.16
C SER A 60 10.18 -0.11 0.26
N VAL A 61 10.04 1.19 0.07
CA VAL A 61 8.75 1.88 0.05
C VAL A 61 8.61 2.71 -1.21
N GLU A 62 7.41 2.71 -1.76
CA GLU A 62 7.02 3.53 -2.90
C GLU A 62 5.59 4.06 -2.70
N LEU A 63 5.31 5.24 -3.21
CA LEU A 63 3.96 5.79 -3.19
C LEU A 63 3.13 5.11 -4.29
N ILE A 64 1.86 4.85 -4.03
CA ILE A 64 0.92 4.39 -5.05
C ILE A 64 0.32 5.63 -5.71
N ASP A 65 0.46 5.77 -7.02
CA ASP A 65 -0.06 6.89 -7.82
C ASP A 65 0.32 8.27 -7.25
N ASP A 66 1.57 8.42 -6.76
CA ASP A 66 2.06 9.61 -6.06
C ASP A 66 1.23 10.02 -4.82
N ASN A 67 0.42 9.10 -4.29
CA ASN A 67 -0.41 9.32 -3.11
C ASN A 67 0.39 9.08 -1.83
N LEU A 68 0.69 10.15 -1.10
CA LEU A 68 1.39 10.08 0.19
C LEU A 68 0.68 9.21 1.24
N PHE A 69 -0.60 8.96 1.08
CA PHE A 69 -1.45 8.25 2.04
C PHE A 69 -1.64 6.75 1.73
N GLU A 70 -1.08 6.27 0.62
CA GLU A 70 -1.08 4.85 0.24
C GLU A 70 0.30 4.43 -0.26
N TRP A 71 0.87 3.41 0.38
CA TRP A 71 2.23 2.94 0.06
C TRP A 71 2.24 1.47 -0.31
N HIS A 72 3.09 1.14 -1.27
CA HIS A 72 3.62 -0.21 -1.42
C HIS A 72 4.91 -0.34 -0.62
N CYS A 73 4.99 -1.38 0.20
CA CYS A 73 6.22 -1.74 0.91
C CYS A 73 6.64 -3.14 0.48
N ARG A 74 7.93 -3.31 0.15
CA ARG A 74 8.49 -4.64 -0.12
C ARG A 74 9.38 -5.06 1.03
N VAL A 75 9.14 -6.27 1.52
CA VAL A 75 10.02 -6.96 2.46
C VAL A 75 10.83 -7.96 1.66
N TYR A 76 12.14 -7.77 1.60
CA TYR A 76 13.03 -8.64 0.83
C TYR A 76 13.44 -9.87 1.64
N SER A 77 13.69 -10.98 0.94
CA SER A 77 14.09 -12.26 1.56
C SER A 77 15.31 -12.14 2.48
N VAL A 78 16.21 -11.20 2.19
CA VAL A 78 17.39 -10.91 3.01
C VAL A 78 17.06 -10.45 4.42
N GLY A 79 15.88 -9.88 4.64
CA GLY A 79 15.37 -9.45 5.94
C GLY A 79 14.66 -10.53 6.73
N ILE A 80 14.45 -11.71 6.14
CA ILE A 80 13.74 -12.84 6.75
C ILE A 80 14.78 -13.86 7.25
N ASP A 81 14.54 -14.43 8.42
CA ASP A 81 15.41 -15.47 8.98
C ASP A 81 15.61 -16.61 7.96
N PRO A 82 16.85 -16.86 7.51
CA PRO A 82 17.15 -17.85 6.46
C PRO A 82 16.78 -19.27 6.86
N GLU A 83 16.71 -19.59 8.15
CA GLU A 83 16.32 -20.91 8.65
C GLU A 83 14.80 -21.09 8.70
N SER A 84 14.02 -20.00 8.52
CA SER A 84 12.57 -20.09 8.54
C SER A 84 12.01 -20.83 7.32
N SER A 85 10.88 -21.51 7.52
CA SER A 85 10.17 -22.19 6.43
C SER A 85 9.74 -21.21 5.32
N LEU A 86 9.47 -19.96 5.67
CA LEU A 86 9.13 -18.91 4.71
C LEU A 86 10.32 -18.58 3.81
N ALA A 87 11.53 -18.43 4.37
CA ALA A 87 12.73 -18.17 3.59
C ALA A 87 13.03 -19.33 2.62
N GLN A 88 12.82 -20.58 3.06
CA GLN A 88 12.95 -21.76 2.22
C GLN A 88 11.95 -21.74 1.06
N ASP A 89 10.66 -21.43 1.33
CA ASP A 89 9.66 -21.30 0.28
C ASP A 89 10.02 -20.19 -0.72
N MET A 90 10.51 -19.03 -0.23
CA MET A 90 10.93 -17.93 -1.09
C MET A 90 12.07 -18.32 -2.02
N LEU A 91 13.04 -19.06 -1.50
CA LEU A 91 14.16 -19.57 -2.30
C LEU A 91 13.70 -20.56 -3.35
N GLU A 92 12.91 -21.58 -2.97
CA GLU A 92 12.41 -22.60 -3.88
C GLU A 92 11.51 -22.05 -4.99
N LEU A 93 10.66 -21.06 -4.66
CA LEU A 93 9.72 -20.45 -5.58
C LEU A 93 10.27 -19.22 -6.31
N GLN A 94 11.55 -18.89 -6.07
CA GLN A 94 12.23 -17.72 -6.65
C GLN A 94 11.50 -16.40 -6.36
N VAL A 95 10.90 -16.29 -5.17
CA VAL A 95 10.24 -15.07 -4.69
C VAL A 95 11.27 -14.22 -3.94
N SER A 96 11.60 -13.06 -4.47
CA SER A 96 12.61 -12.15 -3.89
C SER A 96 12.07 -11.26 -2.78
N SER A 97 10.75 -11.00 -2.76
CA SER A 97 10.14 -10.08 -1.80
C SER A 97 8.66 -10.38 -1.56
N ILE A 98 8.16 -9.90 -0.41
CA ILE A 98 6.74 -9.86 -0.05
C ILE A 98 6.27 -8.43 -0.27
N LEU A 99 5.23 -8.24 -1.07
CA LEU A 99 4.61 -6.94 -1.30
C LEU A 99 3.48 -6.70 -0.29
N LEU A 100 3.55 -5.57 0.38
CA LEU A 100 2.55 -5.07 1.32
C LEU A 100 1.88 -3.82 0.76
N HIS A 101 0.63 -3.63 1.11
CA HIS A 101 -0.12 -2.40 0.88
C HIS A 101 -0.46 -1.77 2.23
N LEU A 102 -0.03 -0.53 2.42
CA LEU A 102 -0.32 0.29 3.59
C LEU A 102 -1.25 1.43 3.20
N ILE A 103 -2.30 1.64 3.98
CA ILE A 103 -3.26 2.73 3.82
C ILE A 103 -3.32 3.50 5.13
N PHE A 104 -3.01 4.78 5.07
CA PHE A 104 -2.98 5.64 6.25
C PHE A 104 -4.31 6.36 6.43
N PRO A 105 -4.98 6.25 7.59
CA PRO A 105 -6.25 6.95 7.84
C PRO A 105 -6.07 8.44 8.02
N ASP A 106 -7.16 9.22 7.93
CA ASP A 106 -7.12 10.68 8.01
C ASP A 106 -6.59 11.20 9.35
N ASN A 107 -6.81 10.47 10.42
CA ASN A 107 -6.33 10.80 11.76
C ASN A 107 -4.96 10.17 12.10
N PHE A 108 -4.22 9.63 11.13
CA PHE A 108 -2.83 9.20 11.35
C PHE A 108 -1.98 10.41 11.80
N PRO A 109 -1.09 10.28 12.79
CA PRO A 109 -0.60 9.08 13.49
C PRO A 109 -1.39 8.65 14.73
N PHE A 110 -2.58 9.17 14.98
CA PHE A 110 -3.38 8.82 16.16
C PHE A 110 -4.21 7.55 15.99
N ALA A 111 -4.33 7.05 14.78
CA ALA A 111 -4.86 5.73 14.47
C ALA A 111 -3.84 4.93 13.63
N PRO A 112 -3.86 3.58 13.72
CA PRO A 112 -2.96 2.71 12.97
C PRO A 112 -3.22 2.77 11.47
N PRO A 113 -2.20 2.50 10.63
CA PRO A 113 -2.43 2.21 9.22
C PRO A 113 -3.16 0.87 9.06
N PHE A 114 -3.95 0.73 8.01
CA PHE A 114 -4.37 -0.57 7.53
C PHE A 114 -3.23 -1.17 6.71
N MET A 115 -2.84 -2.40 7.02
CA MET A 115 -1.75 -3.10 6.33
C MET A 115 -2.20 -4.50 5.92
N ARG A 116 -1.88 -4.89 4.68
CA ARG A 116 -2.14 -6.23 4.17
C ARG A 116 -1.03 -6.73 3.27
N VAL A 117 -0.88 -8.05 3.19
CA VAL A 117 -0.06 -8.71 2.17
C VAL A 117 -0.80 -8.66 0.83
N VAL A 118 -0.11 -8.27 -0.23
CA VAL A 118 -0.60 -8.28 -1.61
C VAL A 118 -0.15 -9.54 -2.33
N GLU A 119 1.15 -9.81 -2.28
CA GLU A 119 1.79 -10.96 -2.90
C GLU A 119 3.16 -11.27 -2.24
N PRO A 120 3.61 -12.52 -2.26
CA PRO A 120 2.83 -13.70 -2.60
C PRO A 120 1.72 -13.95 -1.58
N ARG A 121 0.76 -14.83 -1.88
CA ARG A 121 -0.19 -15.26 -0.86
C ARG A 121 0.54 -16.06 0.21
N ILE A 122 0.37 -15.64 1.45
CA ILE A 122 0.97 -16.27 2.64
C ILE A 122 -0.12 -17.00 3.40
N GLU A 123 0.17 -18.22 3.84
CA GLU A 123 -0.61 -19.02 4.78
C GLU A 123 0.11 -19.03 6.11
N LYS A 124 -0.61 -18.98 7.23
CA LYS A 124 -0.05 -18.84 8.59
C LYS A 124 0.72 -17.51 8.77
N GLY A 125 1.63 -17.43 9.74
CA GLY A 125 2.42 -16.23 9.97
C GLY A 125 1.61 -15.02 10.41
N PHE A 126 0.44 -15.25 11.04
CA PHE A 126 -0.54 -14.21 11.42
C PHE A 126 -1.10 -13.42 10.22
N VAL A 127 -1.09 -14.03 9.04
CA VAL A 127 -1.75 -13.49 7.83
C VAL A 127 -3.10 -14.17 7.68
N MET A 128 -4.14 -13.37 7.62
CA MET A 128 -5.54 -13.79 7.51
C MET A 128 -6.04 -13.70 6.06
N GLU A 129 -7.33 -13.97 5.88
CA GLU A 129 -8.00 -13.85 4.59
C GLU A 129 -7.79 -12.49 3.95
N GLY A 130 -7.66 -12.47 2.63
CA GLY A 130 -7.37 -11.26 1.86
C GLY A 130 -5.97 -10.67 2.08
N GLY A 131 -5.14 -11.30 2.92
CA GLY A 131 -3.82 -10.81 3.30
C GLY A 131 -3.82 -9.88 4.51
N ALA A 132 -4.93 -9.74 5.24
CA ALA A 132 -4.98 -8.94 6.46
C ALA A 132 -3.99 -9.46 7.49
N ILE A 133 -3.45 -8.57 8.33
CA ILE A 133 -2.39 -8.91 9.27
C ILE A 133 -2.92 -8.84 10.69
N CYS A 134 -2.79 -9.95 11.42
CA CYS A 134 -3.22 -10.08 12.80
C CYS A 134 -2.09 -9.66 13.75
N LEU A 135 -1.89 -8.35 13.90
CA LEU A 135 -0.96 -7.77 14.85
C LEU A 135 -1.68 -6.77 15.76
N GLU A 136 -1.47 -6.90 17.09
CA GLU A 136 -2.10 -6.01 18.07
C GLU A 136 -1.78 -4.54 17.80
N LEU A 137 -0.51 -4.24 17.46
CA LEU A 137 -0.07 -2.88 17.18
C LEU A 137 -0.75 -2.22 15.97
N LEU A 138 -1.40 -2.99 15.09
CA LEU A 138 -2.22 -2.46 13.99
C LEU A 138 -3.68 -2.23 14.38
N THR A 139 -4.07 -2.55 15.61
CA THR A 139 -5.42 -2.30 16.12
C THR A 139 -5.48 -0.98 16.89
N PRO A 140 -6.66 -0.32 16.98
CA PRO A 140 -6.79 0.91 17.77
C PRO A 140 -6.34 0.77 19.23
N ARG A 141 -6.49 -0.41 19.83
CA ARG A 141 -6.13 -0.70 21.22
C ARG A 141 -4.61 -0.84 21.42
N GLY A 142 -3.93 -1.46 20.48
CA GLY A 142 -2.48 -1.72 20.58
C GLY A 142 -1.62 -0.65 19.92
N TRP A 143 -2.23 0.31 19.23
CA TRP A 143 -1.53 1.35 18.52
C TRP A 143 -0.95 2.43 19.44
N ALA A 144 0.28 2.84 19.14
CA ALA A 144 0.87 4.06 19.70
C ALA A 144 1.37 4.97 18.57
N SER A 145 1.06 6.27 18.66
CA SER A 145 1.45 7.27 17.66
C SER A 145 2.97 7.43 17.48
N ALA A 146 3.75 6.91 18.43
CA ALA A 146 5.20 6.88 18.39
C ALA A 146 5.78 5.77 17.51
N TYR A 147 4.99 4.76 17.12
CA TYR A 147 5.47 3.68 16.26
C TYR A 147 5.86 4.22 14.89
N THR A 148 7.04 3.83 14.43
CA THR A 148 7.54 4.15 13.09
C THR A 148 7.11 3.07 12.09
N ILE A 149 7.06 3.43 10.80
CA ILE A 149 6.72 2.45 9.76
C ILE A 149 7.78 1.35 9.69
N GLU A 150 9.06 1.67 9.87
CA GLU A 150 10.13 0.68 9.93
C GLU A 150 9.91 -0.33 11.07
N ALA A 151 9.57 0.15 12.27
CA ALA A 151 9.28 -0.73 13.42
C ALA A 151 8.09 -1.66 13.16
N ILE A 152 7.04 -1.17 12.47
CA ILE A 152 5.90 -1.98 12.06
C ILE A 152 6.32 -3.08 11.08
N LEU A 153 7.13 -2.75 10.08
CA LEU A 153 7.64 -3.71 9.10
C LEU A 153 8.52 -4.77 9.77
N MET A 154 9.40 -4.38 10.70
CA MET A 154 10.22 -5.31 11.48
C MET A 154 9.36 -6.25 12.33
N GLN A 155 8.34 -5.72 13.00
CA GLN A 155 7.42 -6.53 13.80
C GLN A 155 6.63 -7.53 12.93
N PHE A 156 6.23 -7.10 11.73
CA PHE A 156 5.58 -7.99 10.76
C PHE A 156 6.50 -9.15 10.36
N VAL A 157 7.75 -8.88 10.00
CA VAL A 157 8.74 -9.93 9.67
C VAL A 157 8.90 -10.92 10.82
N ALA A 158 9.07 -10.41 12.03
CA ALA A 158 9.18 -11.27 13.22
C ALA A 158 7.91 -12.13 13.42
N SER A 159 6.73 -11.58 13.15
CA SER A 159 5.46 -12.32 13.26
C SER A 159 5.35 -13.42 12.20
N LEU A 160 5.80 -13.18 10.98
CA LEU A 160 5.82 -14.20 9.92
C LEU A 160 6.66 -15.42 10.33
N VAL A 161 7.85 -15.16 10.87
CA VAL A 161 8.74 -16.25 11.32
C VAL A 161 8.14 -16.97 12.52
N LYS A 162 7.70 -16.23 13.56
CA LYS A 162 7.09 -16.79 14.77
C LYS A 162 5.84 -17.62 14.46
N GLY A 163 5.00 -17.13 13.56
CA GLY A 163 3.76 -17.78 13.14
C GLY A 163 3.95 -18.85 12.07
N GLN A 164 5.20 -19.22 11.75
CA GLN A 164 5.52 -20.25 10.74
C GLN A 164 4.88 -20.00 9.38
N GLY A 165 4.96 -18.74 8.91
CA GLY A 165 4.44 -18.32 7.60
C GLY A 165 4.96 -19.19 6.47
N ARG A 166 4.13 -19.47 5.48
CA ARG A 166 4.45 -20.24 4.28
C ARG A 166 3.87 -19.58 3.05
N ILE A 167 4.50 -19.72 1.91
CA ILE A 167 3.90 -19.31 0.65
C ILE A 167 2.87 -20.34 0.20
N CYS A 168 1.65 -19.87 -0.09
CA CYS A 168 0.59 -20.73 -0.59
C CYS A 168 0.93 -21.30 -1.97
N ARG A 169 1.04 -22.63 -2.08
CA ARG A 169 1.35 -23.35 -3.34
C ARG A 169 0.10 -23.76 -4.11
N LYS A 170 -1.10 -23.52 -3.56
CA LYS A 170 -2.37 -23.94 -4.18
C LYS A 170 -2.73 -23.02 -5.35
N LYS A 171 -2.89 -23.59 -6.54
CA LYS A 171 -3.30 -22.85 -7.76
C LYS A 171 -4.77 -22.41 -7.75
N LYS A 172 -5.65 -23.14 -7.05
CA LYS A 172 -7.09 -22.81 -6.92
C LYS A 172 -7.37 -22.40 -5.48
N VAL A 173 -7.61 -21.15 -5.28
CA VAL A 173 -7.97 -20.61 -3.98
C VAL A 173 -9.45 -20.29 -3.99
N SER A 174 -10.22 -20.88 -3.06
CA SER A 174 -11.67 -20.74 -2.96
C SER A 174 -12.13 -19.35 -2.52
N ARG A 175 -11.23 -18.49 -2.02
CA ARG A 175 -11.55 -17.14 -1.54
C ARG A 175 -10.62 -16.11 -2.16
N GLU A 176 -11.17 -14.94 -2.42
CA GLU A 176 -10.44 -13.83 -3.03
C GLU A 176 -9.39 -13.26 -2.08
N PHE A 177 -8.14 -13.17 -2.56
CA PHE A 177 -7.04 -12.51 -1.85
C PHE A 177 -6.97 -11.06 -2.30
N ASN A 178 -7.92 -10.24 -1.81
CA ASN A 178 -8.06 -8.85 -2.21
C ASN A 178 -8.30 -7.92 -1.01
N ARG A 179 -8.28 -6.62 -1.25
CA ARG A 179 -8.43 -5.58 -0.23
C ARG A 179 -9.75 -5.71 0.54
N LYS A 180 -10.87 -5.93 -0.14
CA LYS A 180 -12.19 -6.01 0.49
C LYS A 180 -12.25 -7.14 1.52
N THR A 181 -11.82 -8.34 1.12
CA THR A 181 -11.75 -9.49 2.01
C THR A 181 -10.82 -9.25 3.20
N ALA A 182 -9.67 -8.59 2.97
CA ALA A 182 -8.74 -8.23 4.03
C ALA A 182 -9.35 -7.23 5.04
N GLU A 183 -10.04 -6.21 4.57
CA GLU A 183 -10.71 -5.23 5.42
C GLU A 183 -11.84 -5.86 6.25
N GLU A 184 -12.58 -6.80 5.69
CA GLU A 184 -13.62 -7.55 6.40
C GLU A 184 -13.03 -8.46 7.49
N ALA A 185 -11.97 -9.20 7.17
CA ALA A 185 -11.26 -10.04 8.12
C ALA A 185 -10.66 -9.21 9.27
N PHE A 186 -10.03 -8.09 8.95
CA PHE A 186 -9.46 -7.20 9.95
C PHE A 186 -10.51 -6.57 10.87
N ARG A 187 -11.65 -6.11 10.32
CA ARG A 187 -12.76 -5.61 11.13
C ARG A 187 -13.34 -6.66 12.08
N SER A 188 -13.44 -7.91 11.64
CA SER A 188 -13.86 -9.02 12.48
C SER A 188 -12.87 -9.27 13.62
N LEU A 189 -11.57 -9.25 13.32
CA LEU A 189 -10.51 -9.38 14.31
C LEU A 189 -10.62 -8.30 15.40
N VAL A 190 -10.68 -7.01 15.00
CA VAL A 190 -10.77 -5.89 15.94
C VAL A 190 -11.98 -6.04 16.86
N LYS A 191 -13.17 -6.36 16.32
CA LYS A 191 -14.38 -6.59 17.12
C LYS A 191 -14.22 -7.72 18.14
N THR A 192 -13.54 -8.80 17.76
CA THR A 192 -13.30 -9.94 18.65
C THR A 192 -12.38 -9.54 19.82
N HIS A 193 -11.30 -8.83 19.51
CA HIS A 193 -10.34 -8.39 20.53
C HIS A 193 -10.87 -7.25 21.41
N ASP A 194 -11.73 -6.39 20.90
CA ASP A 194 -12.42 -5.39 21.72
C ASP A 194 -13.32 -6.04 22.76
N LYS A 195 -13.97 -7.15 22.39
CA LYS A 195 -14.91 -7.87 23.27
C LYS A 195 -14.20 -8.76 24.30
N TYR A 196 -13.15 -9.46 23.90
CA TYR A 196 -12.53 -10.53 24.71
C TYR A 196 -11.10 -10.22 25.16
N GLY A 197 -10.54 -9.07 24.78
CA GLY A 197 -9.13 -8.74 24.93
C GLY A 197 -8.25 -9.37 23.83
N TRP A 198 -6.99 -8.97 23.77
CA TRP A 198 -6.05 -9.54 22.81
C TRP A 198 -5.69 -10.98 23.22
N ILE A 199 -6.01 -11.92 22.37
CA ILE A 199 -5.56 -13.30 22.44
C ILE A 199 -4.65 -13.54 21.26
N THR A 200 -3.38 -13.86 21.52
CA THR A 200 -2.46 -14.23 20.43
C THR A 200 -2.94 -15.56 19.83
N PRO A 201 -3.29 -15.59 18.54
CA PRO A 201 -3.72 -16.83 17.89
C PRO A 201 -2.64 -17.90 18.01
N SER A 202 -3.06 -19.16 18.09
CA SER A 202 -2.14 -20.28 17.97
C SER A 202 -1.49 -20.27 16.58
N PRO A 203 -0.21 -20.64 16.42
CA PRO A 203 0.45 -20.76 15.12
C PRO A 203 -0.28 -21.68 14.12
N SER A 204 -1.15 -22.57 14.63
CA SER A 204 -1.96 -23.49 13.83
C SER A 204 -3.25 -22.87 13.27
N ASP A 205 -3.67 -21.70 13.75
CA ASP A 205 -4.99 -21.11 13.45
C ASP A 205 -4.93 -20.04 12.35
N GLY A 206 -3.82 -19.92 11.63
CA GLY A 206 -3.58 -18.99 10.52
C GLY A 206 -3.72 -19.64 9.14
#